data_c908b416d484ed427cd01bbc5cf1561a
#
_entry.id   c908b416d484ed427cd01bbc5cf1561a
#
_cell.length_a   1.000
_cell.length_b   1.000
_cell.length_c   1.000
_cell.angle_alpha   90.00
_cell.angle_beta   90.00
_cell.angle_gamma   90.00
#
_symmetry.space_group_name_H-M   'P 1'
#
loop_
_entity.id
_entity.type
_entity.pdbx_description
1 polymer ?
#
loop_
_entity_poly.entity_id
_entity_poly.type
_entity_poly.pdbx_seq_one_letter_code
_entity_poly.pdbx_strand_id
1 'polypeptide(L)'
;MHKLTLPAPAKLNLWLHITGRRADGYHELETVFQFLEHGDELSFALREDGQIRLQTEIEGVPHDSNLIVRAARLLQAQSGTPLGADIWLHKVLPMGGGIGGGSSDAATTLLALAHLWQLDWDEDRLASLGLSLGADVPVFVRGHAAFAQGVGEQLTPVDPEEPWYVVLVPQVSVSTAEIFSHPELTRDSLPLKMRPVPEGNSRNDCQPVVEQRYPEVRNALISLGKFTEARMTGTGSCVFGAFPSKAEADRVLALLSETQTGFVAKGSNVSMLHRKLQVLIKKSSS
;
A
#
# COMPACT_ATOMS: atom_id res chain seq x y z
N MET A 1 21.83 10.21 19.15
CA MET A 1 21.23 8.92 18.79
C MET A 1 21.22 8.79 17.27
N HIS A 2 21.72 7.67 16.75
CA HIS A 2 21.66 7.38 15.32
C HIS A 2 20.20 6.99 14.97
N LYS A 3 19.59 7.71 14.04
CA LYS A 3 18.24 7.40 13.56
C LYS A 3 18.35 6.61 12.25
N LEU A 4 17.61 5.50 12.16
CA LEU A 4 17.38 4.80 10.90
C LEU A 4 16.15 5.42 10.24
N THR A 5 16.30 5.98 9.05
CA THR A 5 15.19 6.59 8.30
C THR A 5 14.93 5.79 7.02
N LEU A 6 13.69 5.32 6.85
CA LEU A 6 13.24 4.47 5.75
C LEU A 6 11.95 5.00 5.13
N PRO A 7 11.78 4.86 3.80
CA PRO A 7 10.54 5.18 3.12
C PRO A 7 9.48 4.08 3.33
N ALA A 8 8.22 4.48 3.35
CA ALA A 8 7.05 3.61 3.33
C ALA A 8 6.23 3.90 2.06
N PRO A 9 6.53 3.23 0.93
CA PRO A 9 5.96 3.55 -0.37
C PRO A 9 4.48 3.23 -0.46
N ALA A 10 3.76 3.95 -1.34
CA ALA A 10 2.43 3.57 -1.77
C ALA A 10 2.47 2.35 -2.72
N LYS A 11 1.32 1.71 -2.90
CA LYS A 11 1.06 0.73 -3.97
C LYS A 11 -0.19 1.08 -4.75
N LEU A 12 -0.28 0.56 -5.95
CA LEU A 12 -1.52 0.48 -6.73
C LEU A 12 -1.98 -0.97 -6.84
N ASN A 13 -3.29 -1.17 -6.90
CA ASN A 13 -3.87 -2.34 -7.52
C ASN A 13 -4.06 -1.98 -9.00
N LEU A 14 -3.25 -2.52 -9.89
CA LEU A 14 -3.37 -2.22 -11.33
C LEU A 14 -4.72 -2.68 -11.89
N TRP A 15 -5.28 -3.68 -11.30
CA TRP A 15 -6.65 -4.17 -11.44
C TRP A 15 -7.02 -4.96 -10.17
N LEU A 16 -8.31 -5.22 -9.94
CA LEU A 16 -8.78 -6.00 -8.79
C LEU A 16 -10.06 -6.75 -9.17
N HIS A 17 -9.98 -8.07 -9.18
CA HIS A 17 -11.12 -8.95 -9.40
C HIS A 17 -11.49 -9.67 -8.10
N ILE A 18 -12.79 -9.77 -7.84
CA ILE A 18 -13.32 -10.54 -6.71
C ILE A 18 -13.89 -11.83 -7.29
N THR A 19 -13.22 -12.94 -6.99
CA THR A 19 -13.49 -14.27 -7.59
C THR A 19 -14.39 -15.13 -6.73
N GLY A 20 -14.68 -14.72 -5.49
CA GLY A 20 -15.53 -15.45 -4.58
C GLY A 20 -15.70 -14.82 -3.21
N ARG A 21 -16.54 -15.43 -2.41
CA ARG A 21 -16.68 -15.10 -0.98
C ARG A 21 -16.45 -16.34 -0.15
N ARG A 22 -15.57 -16.25 0.85
CA ARG A 22 -15.23 -17.34 1.77
C ARG A 22 -16.31 -17.52 2.85
N ALA A 23 -16.33 -18.71 3.45
CA ALA A 23 -17.24 -19.01 4.57
C ALA A 23 -16.96 -18.16 5.82
N ASP A 24 -15.72 -17.66 5.99
CA ASP A 24 -15.31 -16.75 7.08
C ASP A 24 -15.71 -15.29 6.83
N GLY A 25 -16.36 -15.00 5.69
CA GLY A 25 -16.84 -13.68 5.30
C GLY A 25 -15.85 -12.85 4.49
N TYR A 26 -14.59 -13.25 4.39
CA TYR A 26 -13.60 -12.62 3.51
C TYR A 26 -13.91 -12.91 2.02
N HIS A 27 -13.32 -12.09 1.14
CA HIS A 27 -13.46 -12.27 -0.30
C HIS A 27 -12.16 -12.83 -0.88
N GLU A 28 -12.32 -13.83 -1.76
CA GLU A 28 -11.24 -14.26 -2.65
C GLU A 28 -11.07 -13.21 -3.73
N LEU A 29 -9.83 -12.80 -3.95
CA LEU A 29 -9.51 -11.79 -4.95
C LEU A 29 -8.29 -12.17 -5.78
N GLU A 30 -8.19 -11.56 -6.95
CA GLU A 30 -6.99 -11.52 -7.76
C GLU A 30 -6.66 -10.08 -8.09
N THR A 31 -5.39 -9.70 -7.97
CA THR A 31 -4.92 -8.35 -8.27
C THR A 31 -3.45 -8.36 -8.66
N VAL A 32 -2.97 -7.30 -9.29
CA VAL A 32 -1.53 -7.01 -9.41
C VAL A 32 -1.22 -5.78 -8.58
N PHE A 33 -0.31 -5.95 -7.63
CA PHE A 33 0.28 -4.85 -6.88
C PHE A 33 1.51 -4.31 -7.60
N GLN A 34 1.61 -2.98 -7.71
CA GLN A 34 2.81 -2.28 -8.12
C GLN A 34 3.08 -1.12 -7.15
N PHE A 35 4.35 -0.91 -6.80
CA PHE A 35 4.75 0.20 -5.93
C PHE A 35 4.83 1.52 -6.69
N LEU A 36 4.75 2.61 -5.93
CA LEU A 36 5.02 3.95 -6.42
C LEU A 36 6.30 4.49 -5.76
N GLU A 37 7.09 5.27 -6.51
CA GLU A 37 8.19 6.05 -5.96
C GLU A 37 7.66 7.32 -5.24
N HIS A 38 6.70 7.10 -4.37
CA HIS A 38 6.07 8.11 -3.53
C HIS A 38 5.55 7.41 -2.27
N GLY A 39 5.76 8.01 -1.10
CA GLY A 39 5.40 7.35 0.16
C GLY A 39 5.64 8.22 1.38
N ASP A 40 5.27 7.67 2.52
CA ASP A 40 5.58 8.21 3.83
C ASP A 40 7.06 7.97 4.16
N GLU A 41 7.55 8.58 5.22
CA GLU A 41 8.89 8.34 5.75
C GLU A 41 8.81 8.05 7.25
N LEU A 42 9.46 6.96 7.68
CA LEU A 42 9.58 6.63 9.10
C LEU A 42 11.02 6.71 9.56
N SER A 43 11.20 7.29 10.75
CA SER A 43 12.50 7.30 11.44
C SER A 43 12.40 6.52 12.74
N PHE A 44 13.44 5.76 13.04
CA PHE A 44 13.50 4.86 14.20
C PHE A 44 14.76 5.12 15.01
N ALA A 45 14.65 5.14 16.34
CA ALA A 45 15.79 5.14 17.24
C ALA A 45 15.61 4.04 18.29
N LEU A 46 16.70 3.30 18.56
CA LEU A 46 16.71 2.20 19.53
C LEU A 46 16.46 2.74 20.95
N ARG A 47 15.69 1.98 21.74
CA ARG A 47 15.50 2.16 23.18
C ARG A 47 15.86 0.89 23.93
N GLU A 48 16.57 1.04 25.04
CA GLU A 48 16.97 -0.10 25.89
C GLU A 48 15.95 -0.37 27.02
N ASP A 49 14.96 0.53 27.20
CA ASP A 49 13.94 0.41 28.26
C ASP A 49 12.70 -0.39 27.83
N GLY A 50 12.72 -0.98 26.63
CA GLY A 50 11.63 -1.81 26.10
C GLY A 50 10.38 -1.05 25.69
N GLN A 51 10.35 0.27 25.77
CA GLN A 51 9.17 1.06 25.43
C GLN A 51 9.05 1.30 23.92
N ILE A 52 7.85 1.17 23.38
CA ILE A 52 7.49 1.56 22.01
C ILE A 52 6.76 2.89 22.09
N ARG A 53 7.33 3.91 21.44
CA ARG A 53 6.77 5.26 21.43
C ARG A 53 6.66 5.78 20.01
N LEU A 54 5.44 6.00 19.52
CA LEU A 54 5.20 6.80 18.33
C LEU A 54 5.17 8.26 18.74
N GLN A 55 6.16 9.04 18.28
CA GLN A 55 6.36 10.44 18.64
C GLN A 55 5.48 11.39 17.82
N THR A 56 4.92 10.90 16.71
CA THR A 56 4.03 11.66 15.82
C THR A 56 2.58 11.30 16.12
N GLU A 57 1.78 12.29 16.49
CA GLU A 57 0.33 12.13 16.60
C GLU A 57 -0.30 12.15 15.20
N ILE A 58 -1.26 11.27 14.97
CA ILE A 58 -2.04 11.21 13.73
C ILE A 58 -3.50 11.49 14.07
N GLU A 59 -4.02 12.57 13.53
CA GLU A 59 -5.40 12.96 13.77
C GLU A 59 -6.37 11.84 13.41
N GLY A 60 -7.31 11.54 14.31
CA GLY A 60 -8.33 10.50 14.13
C GLY A 60 -7.83 9.06 14.30
N VAL A 61 -6.54 8.83 14.62
CA VAL A 61 -5.99 7.49 14.84
C VAL A 61 -5.48 7.36 16.29
N PRO A 62 -6.20 6.67 17.19
CA PRO A 62 -5.71 6.43 18.55
C PRO A 62 -4.36 5.69 18.53
N HIS A 63 -3.47 6.07 19.44
CA HIS A 63 -2.09 5.54 19.52
C HIS A 63 -2.04 4.00 19.46
N ASP A 64 -2.85 3.31 20.25
CA ASP A 64 -2.83 1.85 20.35
C ASP A 64 -3.45 1.12 19.15
N SER A 65 -4.27 1.80 18.37
CA SER A 65 -4.83 1.27 17.12
C SER A 65 -3.96 1.56 15.89
N ASN A 66 -2.94 2.41 16.03
CA ASN A 66 -2.02 2.73 14.96
C ASN A 66 -1.22 1.50 14.53
N LEU A 67 -1.19 1.21 13.22
CA LEU A 67 -0.53 0.03 12.68
C LEU A 67 0.98 0.02 12.92
N ILE A 68 1.64 1.19 13.02
CA ILE A 68 3.05 1.31 13.40
C ILE A 68 3.27 0.75 14.81
N VAL A 69 2.47 1.21 15.77
CA VAL A 69 2.57 0.78 17.17
C VAL A 69 2.23 -0.70 17.31
N ARG A 70 1.17 -1.15 16.63
CA ARG A 70 0.75 -2.55 16.63
C ARG A 70 1.83 -3.45 16.02
N ALA A 71 2.44 -3.05 14.90
CA ALA A 71 3.53 -3.78 14.25
C ALA A 71 4.76 -3.90 15.19
N ALA A 72 5.17 -2.79 15.80
CA ALA A 72 6.30 -2.77 16.72
C ALA A 72 6.07 -3.66 17.93
N ARG A 73 4.91 -3.55 18.60
CA ARG A 73 4.56 -4.37 19.75
C ARG A 73 4.41 -5.86 19.41
N LEU A 74 3.83 -6.16 18.26
CA LEU A 74 3.67 -7.53 17.79
C LEU A 74 5.03 -8.18 17.53
N LEU A 75 5.95 -7.48 16.85
CA LEU A 75 7.31 -7.97 16.61
C LEU A 75 8.07 -8.15 17.93
N GLN A 76 7.98 -7.18 18.86
CA GLN A 76 8.61 -7.25 20.18
C GLN A 76 8.13 -8.48 20.96
N ALA A 77 6.81 -8.69 21.02
CA ALA A 77 6.22 -9.82 21.74
C ALA A 77 6.62 -11.17 21.13
N GLN A 78 6.65 -11.29 19.81
CA GLN A 78 6.97 -12.53 19.10
C GLN A 78 8.47 -12.85 19.09
N SER A 79 9.33 -11.83 19.15
CA SER A 79 10.79 -12.03 19.23
C SER A 79 11.31 -12.21 20.66
N GLY A 80 10.54 -11.76 21.66
CA GLY A 80 10.97 -11.75 23.07
C GLY A 80 12.10 -10.76 23.37
N THR A 81 12.41 -9.83 22.45
CA THR A 81 13.45 -8.82 22.66
C THR A 81 13.08 -7.86 23.81
N PRO A 82 14.03 -7.50 24.70
CA PRO A 82 13.80 -6.47 25.71
C PRO A 82 13.90 -5.04 25.13
N LEU A 83 14.28 -4.90 23.88
CA LEU A 83 14.51 -3.60 23.24
C LEU A 83 13.19 -2.93 22.82
N GLY A 84 13.17 -1.61 22.86
CA GLY A 84 12.08 -0.77 22.37
C GLY A 84 12.53 0.16 21.25
N ALA A 85 11.66 1.08 20.88
CA ALA A 85 11.96 2.07 19.85
C ALA A 85 11.19 3.39 20.04
N ASP A 86 11.83 4.50 19.74
CA ASP A 86 11.16 5.75 19.39
C ASP A 86 10.95 5.78 17.86
N ILE A 87 9.72 6.10 17.44
CA ILE A 87 9.32 6.09 16.04
C ILE A 87 8.71 7.44 15.67
N TRP A 88 9.12 8.00 14.56
CA TRP A 88 8.55 9.23 13.98
C TRP A 88 8.00 8.92 12.60
N LEU A 89 6.83 9.47 12.27
CA LEU A 89 6.22 9.37 10.96
C LEU A 89 6.14 10.76 10.32
N HIS A 90 6.62 10.85 9.08
CA HIS A 90 6.29 11.95 8.17
C HIS A 90 5.22 11.44 7.19
N LYS A 91 3.96 11.81 7.44
CA LYS A 91 2.80 11.34 6.66
C LYS A 91 2.60 12.20 5.43
N VAL A 92 2.64 11.58 4.25
CA VAL A 92 2.42 12.18 2.93
C VAL A 92 1.24 11.50 2.23
N LEU A 93 1.08 10.19 2.43
CA LEU A 93 0.03 9.42 1.79
C LEU A 93 -1.33 9.68 2.44
N PRO A 94 -2.42 9.80 1.65
CA PRO A 94 -3.77 9.94 2.18
C PRO A 94 -4.20 8.71 2.97
N MET A 95 -4.97 8.93 4.03
CA MET A 95 -5.62 7.86 4.78
C MET A 95 -6.86 7.37 4.05
N GLY A 96 -7.09 6.06 3.99
CA GLY A 96 -8.29 5.48 3.38
C GLY A 96 -8.35 5.63 1.86
N GLY A 97 -7.21 5.89 1.19
CA GLY A 97 -7.14 6.11 -0.26
C GLY A 97 -6.99 4.84 -1.11
N GLY A 98 -6.95 3.64 -0.53
CA GLY A 98 -6.73 2.40 -1.29
C GLY A 98 -5.30 2.18 -1.79
N ILE A 99 -4.34 3.06 -1.39
CA ILE A 99 -2.92 3.00 -1.81
C ILE A 99 -1.99 2.36 -0.78
N GLY A 100 -2.55 1.75 0.27
CA GLY A 100 -1.83 0.92 1.22
C GLY A 100 -0.95 1.64 2.26
N GLY A 101 -1.13 2.95 2.49
CA GLY A 101 -0.25 3.74 3.37
C GLY A 101 -0.03 3.13 4.75
N GLY A 102 -1.10 2.82 5.49
CA GLY A 102 -0.97 2.21 6.82
C GLY A 102 -0.32 0.83 6.83
N SER A 103 -0.59 0.00 5.79
CA SER A 103 0.07 -1.31 5.62
C SER A 103 1.55 -1.16 5.29
N SER A 104 1.91 -0.15 4.49
CA SER A 104 3.29 0.21 4.19
C SER A 104 4.04 0.68 5.44
N ASP A 105 3.40 1.54 6.24
CA ASP A 105 3.96 2.01 7.52
C ASP A 105 4.24 0.83 8.47
N ALA A 106 3.29 -0.13 8.56
CA ALA A 106 3.46 -1.34 9.37
C ALA A 106 4.60 -2.24 8.87
N ALA A 107 4.66 -2.50 7.56
CA ALA A 107 5.71 -3.32 6.95
C ALA A 107 7.10 -2.67 7.14
N THR A 108 7.19 -1.35 6.91
CA THR A 108 8.41 -0.58 7.15
C THR A 108 8.85 -0.69 8.60
N THR A 109 7.90 -0.63 9.53
CA THR A 109 8.18 -0.81 10.97
C THR A 109 8.70 -2.20 11.27
N LEU A 110 8.10 -3.26 10.75
CA LEU A 110 8.56 -4.64 10.95
C LEU A 110 10.00 -4.83 10.45
N LEU A 111 10.29 -4.39 9.22
CA LEU A 111 11.61 -4.52 8.61
C LEU A 111 12.68 -3.66 9.32
N ALA A 112 12.33 -2.41 9.66
CA ALA A 112 13.23 -1.50 10.36
C ALA A 112 13.61 -2.02 11.74
N LEU A 113 12.62 -2.47 12.52
CA LEU A 113 12.85 -2.95 13.88
C LEU A 113 13.50 -4.32 13.90
N ALA A 114 13.20 -5.23 12.95
CA ALA A 114 13.93 -6.47 12.80
C ALA A 114 15.44 -6.20 12.58
N HIS A 115 15.77 -5.24 11.72
CA HIS A 115 17.16 -4.81 11.51
C HIS A 115 17.78 -4.16 12.76
N LEU A 116 17.11 -3.18 13.39
CA LEU A 116 17.62 -2.46 14.57
C LEU A 116 17.78 -3.35 15.80
N TRP A 117 16.89 -4.31 16.00
CA TRP A 117 16.94 -5.27 17.11
C TRP A 117 17.80 -6.49 16.78
N GLN A 118 18.43 -6.52 15.58
CA GLN A 118 19.29 -7.61 15.12
C GLN A 118 18.62 -8.98 15.20
N LEU A 119 17.34 -9.04 14.79
CA LEU A 119 16.59 -10.28 14.75
C LEU A 119 16.99 -11.10 13.52
N ASP A 120 17.30 -12.38 13.72
CA ASP A 120 17.54 -13.34 12.63
C ASP A 120 16.19 -13.85 12.09
N TRP A 121 15.42 -12.95 11.48
CA TRP A 121 14.12 -13.23 10.89
C TRP A 121 14.15 -12.95 9.39
N ASP A 122 13.74 -13.95 8.63
CA ASP A 122 13.58 -13.82 7.18
C ASP A 122 12.29 -13.07 6.79
N GLU A 123 12.19 -12.75 5.52
CA GLU A 123 11.01 -12.06 4.97
C GLU A 123 9.73 -12.89 5.10
N ASP A 124 9.81 -14.22 5.02
CA ASP A 124 8.65 -15.11 5.13
C ASP A 124 8.02 -15.03 6.52
N ARG A 125 8.84 -15.02 7.55
CA ARG A 125 8.38 -14.86 8.93
C ARG A 125 7.79 -13.49 9.18
N LEU A 126 8.44 -12.43 8.69
CA LEU A 126 7.93 -11.05 8.80
C LEU A 126 6.63 -10.84 8.01
N ALA A 127 6.52 -11.41 6.80
CA ALA A 127 5.31 -11.35 6.00
C ALA A 127 4.13 -12.07 6.67
N SER A 128 4.39 -13.26 7.23
CA SER A 128 3.39 -14.04 8.00
C SER A 128 2.92 -13.27 9.24
N LEU A 129 3.83 -12.61 9.96
CA LEU A 129 3.49 -11.74 11.07
C LEU A 129 2.65 -10.55 10.61
N GLY A 130 3.06 -9.92 9.51
CA GLY A 130 2.42 -8.76 8.90
C GLY A 130 0.98 -9.03 8.44
N LEU A 131 0.69 -10.25 7.99
CA LEU A 131 -0.66 -10.64 7.56
C LEU A 131 -1.69 -10.47 8.68
N SER A 132 -1.31 -10.68 9.94
CA SER A 132 -2.19 -10.46 11.10
C SER A 132 -2.54 -8.98 11.35
N LEU A 133 -1.78 -8.05 10.76
CA LEU A 133 -2.00 -6.60 10.83
C LEU A 133 -2.87 -6.09 9.68
N GLY A 134 -2.77 -6.74 8.51
CA GLY A 134 -3.56 -6.41 7.33
C GLY A 134 -3.12 -7.19 6.09
N ALA A 135 -4.08 -7.46 5.18
CA ALA A 135 -3.87 -8.28 3.98
C ALA A 135 -2.81 -7.71 3.02
N ASP A 136 -2.65 -6.37 2.97
CA ASP A 136 -1.65 -5.72 2.12
C ASP A 136 -0.25 -5.67 2.76
N VAL A 137 -0.07 -5.96 4.06
CA VAL A 137 1.25 -5.86 4.72
C VAL A 137 2.28 -6.81 4.10
N PRO A 138 1.93 -8.07 3.74
CA PRO A 138 2.89 -9.00 3.14
C PRO A 138 3.55 -8.50 1.86
N VAL A 139 2.83 -7.82 0.94
CA VAL A 139 3.44 -7.32 -0.29
C VAL A 139 4.49 -6.24 -0.02
N PHE A 140 4.26 -5.40 0.99
CA PHE A 140 5.25 -4.39 1.40
C PHE A 140 6.46 -5.00 2.11
N VAL A 141 6.28 -6.09 2.86
CA VAL A 141 7.39 -6.84 3.48
C VAL A 141 8.25 -7.52 2.41
N ARG A 142 7.65 -8.11 1.37
CA ARG A 142 8.38 -8.76 0.28
C ARG A 142 9.01 -7.79 -0.72
N GLY A 143 8.43 -6.61 -0.88
CA GLY A 143 9.01 -5.50 -1.62
C GLY A 143 9.15 -5.67 -3.12
N HIS A 144 8.46 -6.63 -3.73
CA HIS A 144 8.39 -6.82 -5.18
C HIS A 144 6.95 -6.72 -5.66
N ALA A 145 6.73 -6.13 -6.86
CA ALA A 145 5.43 -6.15 -7.51
C ALA A 145 4.96 -7.59 -7.68
N ALA A 146 3.68 -7.84 -7.42
CA ALA A 146 3.21 -9.21 -7.35
C ALA A 146 1.78 -9.37 -7.87
N PHE A 147 1.55 -10.49 -8.53
CA PHE A 147 0.22 -11.05 -8.68
C PHE A 147 -0.19 -11.66 -7.33
N ALA A 148 -1.33 -11.24 -6.83
CA ALA A 148 -1.83 -11.63 -5.52
C ALA A 148 -3.16 -12.37 -5.65
N GLN A 149 -3.30 -13.43 -4.87
CA GLN A 149 -4.50 -14.27 -4.76
C GLN A 149 -4.89 -14.46 -3.28
N GLY A 150 -5.97 -15.18 -3.04
CA GLY A 150 -6.53 -15.37 -1.69
C GLY A 150 -7.21 -14.09 -1.22
N VAL A 151 -6.91 -13.59 -0.02
CA VAL A 151 -7.33 -12.26 0.43
C VAL A 151 -6.32 -11.17 0.05
N GLY A 152 -5.27 -11.51 -0.75
CA GLY A 152 -4.18 -10.64 -1.19
C GLY A 152 -2.81 -11.07 -0.67
N GLU A 153 -2.73 -12.18 0.08
CA GLU A 153 -1.52 -12.66 0.77
C GLU A 153 -0.72 -13.67 -0.06
N GLN A 154 -1.32 -14.35 -1.03
CA GLN A 154 -0.63 -15.33 -1.88
C GLN A 154 0.04 -14.59 -3.05
N LEU A 155 1.32 -14.30 -2.89
CA LEU A 155 2.07 -13.40 -3.75
C LEU A 155 2.98 -14.16 -4.70
N THR A 156 2.85 -13.90 -6.00
CA THR A 156 3.77 -14.36 -7.05
C THR A 156 4.42 -13.13 -7.68
N PRO A 157 5.74 -12.98 -7.66
CA PRO A 157 6.42 -11.83 -8.26
C PRO A 157 6.10 -11.69 -9.75
N VAL A 158 5.88 -10.45 -10.18
CA VAL A 158 5.66 -10.08 -11.59
C VAL A 158 6.34 -8.74 -11.88
N ASP A 159 6.63 -8.49 -13.17
CA ASP A 159 7.30 -7.28 -13.63
C ASP A 159 6.44 -6.56 -14.67
N PRO A 160 5.34 -5.88 -14.25
CA PRO A 160 4.59 -5.00 -15.15
C PRO A 160 5.43 -3.81 -15.60
N GLU A 161 5.00 -3.14 -16.68
CA GLU A 161 5.62 -1.88 -17.10
C GLU A 161 5.64 -0.88 -15.95
N GLU A 162 6.69 -0.05 -15.88
CA GLU A 162 6.87 1.00 -14.88
C GLU A 162 6.62 2.39 -15.49
N PRO A 163 5.36 2.76 -15.79
CA PRO A 163 5.03 4.07 -16.33
C PRO A 163 5.08 5.16 -15.26
N TRP A 164 4.82 6.39 -15.65
CA TRP A 164 4.48 7.45 -14.73
C TRP A 164 2.98 7.46 -14.47
N TYR A 165 2.58 7.63 -13.23
CA TYR A 165 1.17 7.70 -12.84
C TYR A 165 0.81 9.11 -12.37
N VAL A 166 -0.35 9.59 -12.81
CA VAL A 166 -1.11 10.60 -12.07
C VAL A 166 -2.02 9.87 -11.12
N VAL A 167 -1.93 10.21 -9.83
CA VAL A 167 -2.81 9.68 -8.78
C VAL A 167 -3.63 10.84 -8.24
N LEU A 168 -4.94 10.81 -8.45
CA LEU A 168 -5.88 11.76 -7.86
C LEU A 168 -6.35 11.24 -6.49
N VAL A 169 -6.51 12.17 -5.56
CA VAL A 169 -6.90 11.90 -4.16
C VAL A 169 -8.23 12.60 -3.87
N PRO A 170 -9.38 11.97 -4.18
CA PRO A 170 -10.68 12.51 -3.81
C PRO A 170 -10.79 12.74 -2.31
N GLN A 171 -11.35 13.89 -1.91
CA GLN A 171 -11.46 14.30 -0.51
C GLN A 171 -12.62 13.58 0.19
N VAL A 172 -12.60 12.24 0.13
CA VAL A 172 -13.58 11.35 0.77
C VAL A 172 -12.89 10.08 1.25
N SER A 173 -13.31 9.57 2.40
CA SER A 173 -12.87 8.29 2.92
C SER A 173 -13.88 7.19 2.56
N VAL A 174 -13.40 6.13 1.93
CA VAL A 174 -14.21 4.97 1.55
C VAL A 174 -13.96 3.83 2.54
N SER A 175 -15.03 3.36 3.17
CA SER A 175 -14.93 2.22 4.09
C SER A 175 -14.80 0.90 3.32
N THR A 176 -13.66 0.24 3.43
CA THR A 176 -13.41 -1.08 2.84
C THR A 176 -14.47 -2.10 3.23
N ALA A 177 -14.88 -2.13 4.51
CA ALA A 177 -15.89 -3.05 5.01
C ALA A 177 -17.27 -2.79 4.37
N GLU A 178 -17.62 -1.52 4.18
CA GLU A 178 -18.87 -1.12 3.53
C GLU A 178 -18.91 -1.57 2.07
N ILE A 179 -17.81 -1.37 1.32
CA ILE A 179 -17.76 -1.78 -0.09
C ILE A 179 -17.83 -3.30 -0.21
N PHE A 180 -17.05 -4.04 0.58
CA PHE A 180 -17.08 -5.52 0.52
C PHE A 180 -18.41 -6.12 0.99
N SER A 181 -19.21 -5.43 1.80
CA SER A 181 -20.55 -5.87 2.22
C SER A 181 -21.66 -5.45 1.26
N HIS A 182 -21.37 -4.59 0.26
CA HIS A 182 -22.40 -4.03 -0.61
C HIS A 182 -23.09 -5.11 -1.47
N PRO A 183 -24.44 -5.13 -1.57
CA PRO A 183 -25.16 -6.19 -2.29
C PRO A 183 -24.85 -6.23 -3.80
N GLU A 184 -24.57 -5.10 -4.41
CA GLU A 184 -24.27 -4.99 -5.85
C GLU A 184 -22.79 -5.21 -6.19
N LEU A 185 -21.94 -5.55 -5.21
CA LEU A 185 -20.54 -5.86 -5.48
C LEU A 185 -20.42 -7.14 -6.31
N THR A 186 -19.69 -7.07 -7.42
CA THR A 186 -19.32 -8.24 -8.22
C THR A 186 -18.46 -9.19 -7.39
N ARG A 187 -18.83 -10.50 -7.33
CA ARG A 187 -18.14 -11.51 -6.52
C ARG A 187 -17.85 -12.82 -7.25
N ASP A 188 -18.06 -12.83 -8.54
CA ASP A 188 -18.01 -14.02 -9.41
C ASP A 188 -17.14 -13.78 -10.65
N SER A 189 -16.19 -12.88 -10.57
CA SER A 189 -15.22 -12.62 -11.63
C SER A 189 -14.41 -13.88 -11.91
N LEU A 190 -14.26 -14.22 -13.20
CA LEU A 190 -13.49 -15.40 -13.60
C LEU A 190 -12.02 -15.24 -13.25
N PRO A 191 -11.38 -16.22 -12.60
CA PRO A 191 -9.96 -16.19 -12.30
C PRO A 191 -9.11 -16.06 -13.57
N LEU A 192 -8.15 -15.14 -13.58
CA LEU A 192 -7.30 -14.87 -14.75
C LEU A 192 -6.11 -15.84 -14.89
N LYS A 193 -5.84 -16.70 -13.89
CA LYS A 193 -4.79 -17.75 -13.90
C LYS A 193 -3.46 -17.26 -14.47
N MET A 194 -2.92 -16.18 -13.89
CA MET A 194 -1.57 -15.67 -14.21
C MET A 194 -1.26 -15.57 -15.73
N ARG A 195 -2.19 -15.07 -16.51
CA ARG A 195 -1.93 -14.66 -17.90
C ARG A 195 -1.68 -13.16 -17.95
N PRO A 196 -0.91 -12.64 -18.92
CA PRO A 196 -0.96 -11.20 -19.20
C PRO A 196 -2.43 -10.81 -19.25
N VAL A 197 -2.83 -9.82 -18.46
CA VAL A 197 -4.22 -9.40 -18.43
C VAL A 197 -4.61 -9.05 -19.88
N PRO A 198 -5.61 -9.69 -20.48
CA PRO A 198 -6.04 -9.33 -21.83
C PRO A 198 -6.40 -7.85 -21.84
N GLU A 199 -6.03 -7.14 -22.92
CA GLU A 199 -6.49 -5.77 -23.13
C GLU A 199 -8.01 -5.70 -22.90
N GLY A 200 -8.46 -4.74 -22.07
CA GLY A 200 -9.86 -4.58 -21.69
C GLY A 200 -10.33 -5.34 -20.44
N ASN A 201 -9.49 -6.14 -19.78
CA ASN A 201 -9.88 -6.90 -18.57
C ASN A 201 -9.23 -6.35 -17.27
N SER A 202 -8.68 -5.15 -17.34
CA SER A 202 -7.97 -4.48 -16.24
C SER A 202 -8.90 -3.66 -15.31
N ARG A 203 -10.12 -4.15 -15.07
CA ARG A 203 -11.11 -3.47 -14.22
C ARG A 203 -10.84 -3.65 -12.72
N ASN A 204 -11.49 -2.82 -11.91
CA ASN A 204 -11.60 -2.98 -10.47
C ASN A 204 -13.07 -3.27 -10.12
N ASP A 205 -13.36 -4.45 -9.59
CA ASP A 205 -14.74 -4.87 -9.28
C ASP A 205 -15.40 -4.04 -8.16
N CYS A 206 -14.62 -3.34 -7.33
CA CYS A 206 -15.14 -2.39 -6.35
C CYS A 206 -15.57 -1.05 -6.99
N GLN A 207 -14.99 -0.68 -8.13
CA GLN A 207 -15.14 0.64 -8.72
C GLN A 207 -16.61 1.00 -9.02
N PRO A 208 -17.46 0.16 -9.63
CA PRO A 208 -18.84 0.53 -9.93
C PRO A 208 -19.65 0.91 -8.69
N VAL A 209 -19.47 0.19 -7.59
CA VAL A 209 -20.14 0.45 -6.31
C VAL A 209 -19.66 1.78 -5.72
N VAL A 210 -18.36 2.04 -5.78
CA VAL A 210 -17.78 3.27 -5.25
C VAL A 210 -18.20 4.47 -6.08
N GLU A 211 -18.19 4.40 -7.41
CA GLU A 211 -18.67 5.45 -8.29
C GLU A 211 -20.13 5.83 -8.05
N GLN A 212 -20.97 4.85 -7.75
CA GLN A 212 -22.40 5.09 -7.45
C GLN A 212 -22.57 5.87 -6.14
N ARG A 213 -21.79 5.54 -5.11
CA ARG A 213 -21.93 6.07 -3.75
C ARG A 213 -21.14 7.36 -3.51
N TYR A 214 -20.03 7.55 -4.19
CA TYR A 214 -19.06 8.63 -3.95
C TYR A 214 -18.86 9.46 -5.22
N PRO A 215 -19.64 10.55 -5.40
CA PRO A 215 -19.53 11.43 -6.55
C PRO A 215 -18.11 12.00 -6.75
N GLU A 216 -17.35 12.19 -5.67
CA GLU A 216 -15.97 12.69 -5.70
C GLU A 216 -15.06 11.73 -6.46
N VAL A 217 -15.20 10.43 -6.23
CA VAL A 217 -14.42 9.39 -6.94
C VAL A 217 -14.84 9.32 -8.40
N ARG A 218 -16.15 9.35 -8.68
CA ARG A 218 -16.68 9.39 -10.05
C ARG A 218 -16.15 10.59 -10.82
N ASN A 219 -16.16 11.78 -10.21
CA ASN A 219 -15.66 13.01 -10.84
C ASN A 219 -14.15 12.91 -11.13
N ALA A 220 -13.36 12.31 -10.24
CA ALA A 220 -11.94 12.08 -10.46
C ALA A 220 -11.72 11.12 -11.64
N LEU A 221 -12.46 10.01 -11.73
CA LEU A 221 -12.41 9.08 -12.85
C LEU A 221 -12.76 9.74 -14.17
N ILE A 222 -13.84 10.53 -14.23
CA ILE A 222 -14.25 11.27 -15.42
C ILE A 222 -13.20 12.31 -15.83
N SER A 223 -12.62 13.01 -14.85
CA SER A 223 -11.64 14.07 -15.12
C SER A 223 -10.33 13.50 -15.67
N LEU A 224 -9.79 12.46 -15.04
CA LEU A 224 -8.57 11.78 -15.49
C LEU A 224 -8.80 10.97 -16.78
N GLY A 225 -10.01 10.40 -16.93
CA GLY A 225 -10.43 9.62 -18.10
C GLY A 225 -10.45 10.37 -19.42
N LYS A 226 -10.35 11.71 -19.39
CA LYS A 226 -10.19 12.54 -20.61
C LYS A 226 -8.78 12.44 -21.21
N PHE A 227 -7.81 11.95 -20.48
CA PHE A 227 -6.39 11.94 -20.86
C PHE A 227 -5.80 10.54 -20.99
N THR A 228 -6.31 9.57 -20.22
CA THR A 228 -5.83 8.19 -20.21
C THR A 228 -6.92 7.28 -19.64
N GLU A 229 -6.73 5.96 -19.72
CA GLU A 229 -7.59 5.03 -19.00
C GLU A 229 -7.44 5.23 -17.49
N ALA A 230 -8.48 5.81 -16.86
CA ALA A 230 -8.50 6.05 -15.43
C ALA A 230 -9.12 4.87 -14.67
N ARG A 231 -8.51 4.49 -13.55
CA ARG A 231 -8.96 3.38 -12.68
C ARG A 231 -8.86 3.75 -11.21
N MET A 232 -9.72 3.14 -10.42
CA MET A 232 -9.63 3.23 -8.96
C MET A 232 -8.69 2.13 -8.42
N THR A 233 -7.89 2.45 -7.40
CA THR A 233 -7.04 1.46 -6.72
C THR A 233 -7.67 0.96 -5.42
N GLY A 234 -7.55 -0.34 -5.15
CA GLY A 234 -8.12 -0.98 -3.97
C GLY A 234 -9.64 -0.77 -3.88
N THR A 235 -10.13 -0.44 -2.71
CA THR A 235 -11.53 -0.07 -2.47
C THR A 235 -11.78 1.44 -2.61
N GLY A 236 -10.81 2.19 -3.15
CA GLY A 236 -10.87 3.65 -3.27
C GLY A 236 -10.32 4.34 -1.99
N SER A 237 -10.31 5.65 -1.97
CA SER A 237 -10.87 6.63 -2.92
C SER A 237 -9.94 6.99 -4.11
N CYS A 238 -8.63 6.72 -4.03
CA CYS A 238 -7.67 7.17 -5.05
C CYS A 238 -7.95 6.58 -6.43
N VAL A 239 -7.76 7.44 -7.44
CA VAL A 239 -7.90 7.14 -8.85
C VAL A 239 -6.56 7.38 -9.54
N PHE A 240 -6.15 6.49 -10.44
CA PHE A 240 -4.88 6.62 -11.14
C PHE A 240 -5.02 6.42 -12.65
N GLY A 241 -4.04 6.95 -13.38
CA GLY A 241 -3.90 6.74 -14.82
C GLY A 241 -2.43 6.77 -15.21
N ALA A 242 -2.05 5.93 -16.18
CA ALA A 242 -0.68 5.77 -16.63
C ALA A 242 -0.32 6.72 -17.77
N PHE A 243 0.95 7.16 -17.78
CA PHE A 243 1.52 8.05 -18.79
C PHE A 243 2.95 7.59 -19.17
N PRO A 244 3.37 7.77 -20.41
CA PRO A 244 4.68 7.29 -20.87
C PRO A 244 5.84 8.14 -20.32
N SER A 245 5.59 9.39 -19.89
CA SER A 245 6.62 10.29 -19.38
C SER A 245 6.16 11.11 -18.19
N LYS A 246 7.13 11.52 -17.34
CA LYS A 246 6.88 12.44 -16.23
C LYS A 246 6.32 13.78 -16.71
N ALA A 247 6.85 14.31 -17.79
CA ALA A 247 6.44 15.60 -18.32
C ALA A 247 4.96 15.61 -18.74
N GLU A 248 4.47 14.51 -19.32
CA GLU A 248 3.06 14.37 -19.68
C GLU A 248 2.17 14.20 -18.45
N ALA A 249 2.57 13.39 -17.48
CA ALA A 249 1.86 13.24 -16.22
C ALA A 249 1.78 14.56 -15.45
N ASP A 250 2.89 15.29 -15.32
CA ASP A 250 2.93 16.61 -14.65
C ASP A 250 1.99 17.62 -15.36
N ARG A 251 1.99 17.64 -16.71
CA ARG A 251 1.10 18.51 -17.48
C ARG A 251 -0.37 18.19 -17.21
N VAL A 252 -0.73 16.91 -17.18
CA VAL A 252 -2.13 16.51 -16.94
C VAL A 252 -2.53 16.84 -15.51
N LEU A 253 -1.67 16.58 -14.52
CA LEU A 253 -1.96 16.95 -13.13
C LEU A 253 -2.14 18.47 -12.99
N ALA A 254 -1.30 19.27 -13.63
CA ALA A 254 -1.44 20.73 -13.61
C ALA A 254 -2.77 21.21 -14.19
N LEU A 255 -3.27 20.60 -15.28
CA LEU A 255 -4.58 20.90 -15.85
C LEU A 255 -5.75 20.52 -14.93
N LEU A 256 -5.56 19.52 -14.07
CA LEU A 256 -6.59 19.04 -13.14
C LEU A 256 -6.54 19.74 -11.77
N SER A 257 -5.44 20.43 -11.43
CA SER A 257 -5.15 20.95 -10.08
C SER A 257 -6.14 21.98 -9.54
N GLU A 258 -6.93 22.63 -10.41
CA GLU A 258 -7.99 23.56 -9.97
C GLU A 258 -9.18 22.84 -9.30
N THR A 259 -9.42 21.58 -9.67
CA THR A 259 -10.60 20.81 -9.23
C THR A 259 -10.26 19.49 -8.53
N GLN A 260 -9.02 19.02 -8.64
CA GLN A 260 -8.58 17.73 -8.12
C GLN A 260 -7.26 17.89 -7.35
N THR A 261 -7.15 17.19 -6.23
CA THR A 261 -5.87 17.03 -5.51
C THR A 261 -5.22 15.74 -5.96
N GLY A 262 -3.89 15.72 -6.09
CA GLY A 262 -3.18 14.53 -6.53
C GLY A 262 -1.67 14.71 -6.56
N PHE A 263 -0.99 13.69 -7.04
CA PHE A 263 0.46 13.69 -7.21
C PHE A 263 0.87 12.87 -8.45
N VAL A 264 2.10 13.09 -8.91
CA VAL A 264 2.74 12.27 -9.95
C VAL A 264 3.78 11.37 -9.30
N ALA A 265 3.79 10.10 -9.65
CA ALA A 265 4.78 9.15 -9.17
C ALA A 265 5.19 8.15 -10.27
N LYS A 266 6.45 7.68 -10.21
CA LYS A 266 6.93 6.60 -11.06
C LYS A 266 6.43 5.26 -10.49
N GLY A 267 5.92 4.38 -11.35
CA GLY A 267 5.70 2.98 -11.02
C GLY A 267 7.03 2.26 -10.78
N SER A 268 7.06 1.32 -9.86
CA SER A 268 8.28 0.54 -9.58
C SER A 268 7.93 -0.89 -9.18
N ASN A 269 8.65 -1.85 -9.76
CA ASN A 269 8.49 -3.27 -9.45
C ASN A 269 9.28 -3.66 -8.19
N VAL A 270 10.30 -2.89 -7.83
CA VAL A 270 11.03 -3.06 -6.58
C VAL A 270 10.78 -1.88 -5.66
N SER A 271 10.28 -2.14 -4.47
CA SER A 271 9.97 -1.14 -3.45
C SER A 271 11.19 -0.27 -3.12
N MET A 272 10.99 1.05 -3.04
CA MET A 272 12.02 1.99 -2.59
C MET A 272 12.53 1.67 -1.17
N LEU A 273 11.70 1.06 -0.33
CA LEU A 273 12.09 0.55 1.00
C LEU A 273 13.18 -0.52 0.86
N HIS A 274 12.97 -1.53 0.01
CA HIS A 274 13.92 -2.63 -0.19
C HIS A 274 15.21 -2.16 -0.83
N ARG A 275 15.14 -1.26 -1.81
CA ARG A 275 16.34 -0.62 -2.37
C ARG A 275 17.17 0.07 -1.29
N LYS A 276 16.52 0.78 -0.36
CA LYS A 276 17.21 1.45 0.75
C LYS A 276 17.80 0.48 1.76
N LEU A 277 17.05 -0.56 2.14
CA LEU A 277 17.54 -1.60 3.06
C LEU A 277 18.73 -2.36 2.51
N GLN A 278 18.73 -2.74 1.23
CA GLN A 278 19.89 -3.39 0.59
C GLN A 278 21.18 -2.55 0.67
N VAL A 279 21.07 -1.23 0.51
CA VAL A 279 22.22 -0.31 0.65
C VAL A 279 22.72 -0.29 2.10
N LEU A 280 21.83 -0.35 3.09
CA LEU A 280 22.21 -0.36 4.51
C LEU A 280 22.92 -1.66 4.89
N ILE A 281 22.38 -2.80 4.49
CA ILE A 281 22.95 -4.13 4.77
C ILE A 281 24.36 -4.24 4.18
N LYS A 282 24.56 -3.80 2.93
CA LYS A 282 25.90 -3.80 2.29
C LYS A 282 26.91 -2.95 3.05
N LYS A 283 26.50 -1.81 3.61
CA LYS A 283 27.38 -0.93 4.41
C LYS A 283 27.73 -1.51 5.79
N SER A 284 26.88 -2.34 6.37
CA SER A 284 27.13 -2.99 7.66
C SER A 284 28.05 -4.21 7.53
N SER A 285 28.19 -4.75 6.32
CA SER A 285 29.03 -5.92 6.01
C SER A 285 30.44 -5.54 5.49
N SER A 286 30.72 -4.26 5.31
CA SER A 286 32.01 -3.67 4.89
C SER A 286 32.73 -3.03 6.05
#